data_3d6c1054146dd32c0845d59d13e1d6e8
#
_entry.id   3d6c1054146dd32c0845d59d13e1d6e8
#
_cell.length_a   1.000
_cell.length_b   1.000
_cell.length_c   1.000
_cell.angle_alpha   90.00
_cell.angle_beta   90.00
_cell.angle_gamma   90.00
#
_symmetry.space_group_name_H-M   'P 1'
#
loop_
_entity.id
_entity.type
_entity.pdbx_description
1 polymer ?
#
loop_
_entity_poly.entity_id
_entity_poly.type
_entity_poly.pdbx_seq_one_letter_code
_entity_poly.pdbx_strand_id
1 'polypeptide(L)'
;FTLGLISLHSVFPFNFFTRYKWYSDESRFVVFPKLEQCELLSLYQKEKHLKGEHSSDKTGYESDIISIREYVHGDPIKYINWKATAKTGELKTKELSSFIFHPVVIDFTTVDIDDIEKKVSCIAYTIVQSIKKNVPIGLKLNNTFFSPAVSDNHKTTLLTELARYGPHEEYQLFQ
;
A
#
# COMPACT_ATOMS: atom_id res chain seq x y z
N PHE A 1 1.32 22.10 0.33
CA PHE A 1 0.52 23.28 0.71
C PHE A 1 1.18 23.98 1.89
N THR A 2 1.15 25.31 1.87
CA THR A 2 1.59 26.16 2.96
C THR A 2 0.39 26.93 3.51
N LEU A 3 0.23 26.92 4.82
CA LEU A 3 -0.71 27.83 5.49
C LEU A 3 -0.01 29.17 5.67
N GLY A 4 -0.64 30.22 5.17
CA GLY A 4 -0.18 31.59 5.36
C GLY A 4 -0.65 32.19 6.70
N LEU A 5 -0.91 33.48 6.71
CA LEU A 5 -1.35 34.22 7.89
C LEU A 5 -2.72 33.71 8.38
N ILE A 6 -2.77 33.25 9.62
CA ILE A 6 -4.00 32.80 10.27
C ILE A 6 -4.47 33.88 11.25
N SER A 7 -5.70 34.35 11.08
CA SER A 7 -6.34 35.26 12.05
C SER A 7 -7.35 34.53 12.92
N LEU A 8 -7.21 34.61 14.21
CA LEU A 8 -8.20 34.15 15.18
C LEU A 8 -8.91 35.33 15.78
N HIS A 9 -10.23 35.27 15.83
CA HIS A 9 -11.02 36.25 16.52
C HIS A 9 -11.91 35.59 17.56
N SER A 10 -12.10 36.22 18.69
CA SER A 10 -12.96 35.74 19.79
C SER A 10 -13.70 36.91 20.42
N VAL A 11 -14.96 36.68 20.70
CA VAL A 11 -15.85 37.60 21.41
C VAL A 11 -16.15 37.18 22.86
N PHE A 12 -15.55 36.04 23.25
CA PHE A 12 -15.70 35.51 24.62
C PHE A 12 -14.97 36.41 25.64
N PRO A 13 -15.49 36.58 26.88
CA PRO A 13 -16.69 35.89 27.41
C PRO A 13 -17.99 36.69 27.27
N PHE A 14 -17.97 37.99 27.04
CA PHE A 14 -19.14 38.84 27.20
C PHE A 14 -19.67 39.47 25.92
N ASN A 15 -19.11 39.15 24.78
CA ASN A 15 -19.52 39.65 23.46
C ASN A 15 -19.44 41.20 23.30
N PHE A 16 -18.75 41.89 24.22
CA PHE A 16 -18.57 43.35 24.15
C PHE A 16 -17.31 43.77 23.39
N PHE A 17 -16.32 42.88 23.32
CA PHE A 17 -15.04 43.15 22.68
C PHE A 17 -14.62 41.97 21.77
N THR A 18 -14.17 42.31 20.57
CA THR A 18 -13.58 41.34 19.67
C THR A 18 -12.07 41.36 19.83
N ARG A 19 -11.47 40.23 20.22
CA ARG A 19 -10.01 40.10 20.29
C ARG A 19 -9.53 39.41 19.02
N TYR A 20 -8.51 40.00 18.42
CA TYR A 20 -7.83 39.44 17.25
C TYR A 20 -6.43 39.00 17.64
N LYS A 21 -6.04 37.82 17.15
CA LYS A 21 -4.66 37.33 17.24
C LYS A 21 -4.24 36.78 15.89
N TRP A 22 -3.12 37.31 15.41
CA TRP A 22 -2.53 36.88 14.15
C TRP A 22 -1.40 35.92 14.43
N TYR A 23 -1.36 34.81 13.68
CA TYR A 23 -0.31 33.84 13.70
C TYR A 23 0.29 33.79 12.29
N SER A 24 1.58 34.11 12.19
CA SER A 24 2.36 33.92 10.98
C SER A 24 3.22 32.68 11.16
N ASP A 25 2.62 31.51 11.03
CA ASP A 25 3.36 30.26 11.07
C ASP A 25 3.26 29.62 9.70
N GLU A 26 4.40 29.43 9.05
CA GLU A 26 4.50 28.73 7.78
C GLU A 26 4.42 27.22 8.00
N SER A 27 3.28 26.75 8.43
CA SER A 27 3.04 25.31 8.54
C SER A 27 2.93 24.69 7.16
N ARG A 28 3.84 23.79 6.82
CA ARG A 28 3.81 23.00 5.58
C ARG A 28 3.16 21.67 5.84
N PHE A 29 2.20 21.32 5.00
CA PHE A 29 1.55 20.00 5.07
C PHE A 29 1.39 19.39 3.67
N VAL A 30 1.39 18.06 3.65
CA VAL A 30 1.20 17.29 2.43
C VAL A 30 -0.24 16.77 2.43
N VAL A 31 -0.96 17.00 1.35
CA VAL A 31 -2.27 16.41 1.12
C VAL A 31 -2.09 15.18 0.23
N PHE A 32 -2.50 14.03 0.73
CA PHE A 32 -2.43 12.80 -0.03
C PHE A 32 -3.47 12.77 -1.15
N PRO A 33 -3.17 12.05 -2.26
CA PRO A 33 -4.11 11.88 -3.34
C PRO A 33 -5.40 11.20 -2.87
N LYS A 34 -6.52 11.55 -3.51
CA LYS A 34 -7.78 10.85 -3.32
C LYS A 34 -7.62 9.38 -3.72
N LEU A 35 -8.17 8.47 -2.94
CA LEU A 35 -8.14 7.06 -3.26
C LEU A 35 -9.32 6.71 -4.15
N GLU A 36 -9.07 6.43 -5.42
CA GLU A 36 -10.10 5.95 -6.34
C GLU A 36 -9.87 4.48 -6.65
N GLN A 37 -10.95 3.69 -6.59
CA GLN A 37 -10.87 2.26 -6.83
C GLN A 37 -10.34 1.98 -8.23
N CYS A 38 -9.33 1.12 -8.31
CA CYS A 38 -8.62 0.81 -9.53
C CYS A 38 -8.16 -0.65 -9.54
N GLU A 39 -8.12 -1.25 -10.72
CA GLU A 39 -7.77 -2.66 -10.90
C GLU A 39 -6.30 -2.90 -11.27
N LEU A 40 -5.42 -1.91 -11.12
CA LEU A 40 -3.99 -2.06 -11.46
C LEU A 40 -3.35 -3.28 -10.80
N LEU A 41 -3.68 -3.57 -9.54
CA LEU A 41 -3.15 -4.71 -8.83
C LEU A 41 -3.52 -6.04 -9.51
N SER A 42 -4.74 -6.15 -10.03
CA SER A 42 -5.20 -7.34 -10.76
C SER A 42 -4.49 -7.52 -12.10
N LEU A 43 -4.17 -6.42 -12.79
CA LEU A 43 -3.42 -6.44 -14.05
C LEU A 43 -1.98 -6.92 -13.82
N TYR A 44 -1.28 -6.40 -12.81
CA TYR A 44 0.06 -6.86 -12.44
C TYR A 44 0.09 -8.34 -12.04
N GLN A 45 -0.94 -8.84 -11.39
CA GLN A 45 -1.07 -10.25 -11.04
C GLN A 45 -1.32 -11.11 -12.27
N LYS A 46 -2.18 -10.69 -13.21
CA LYS A 46 -2.48 -11.42 -14.45
C LYS A 46 -1.26 -11.51 -15.39
N GLU A 47 -0.48 -10.45 -15.53
CA GLU A 47 0.75 -10.50 -16.35
C GLU A 47 1.78 -11.51 -15.82
N LYS A 48 1.89 -11.68 -14.51
CA LYS A 48 2.77 -12.69 -13.91
C LYS A 48 2.29 -14.12 -14.18
N HIS A 49 0.97 -14.36 -14.14
CA HIS A 49 0.41 -15.67 -14.51
C HIS A 49 0.70 -16.06 -15.97
N LEU A 50 0.70 -15.10 -16.89
CA LEU A 50 1.04 -15.33 -18.30
C LEU A 50 2.53 -15.63 -18.52
N LYS A 51 3.42 -15.20 -17.61
CA LYS A 51 4.86 -15.46 -17.67
C LYS A 51 5.31 -16.76 -17.01
N GLY A 52 4.39 -17.65 -16.64
CA GLY A 52 4.69 -19.03 -16.22
C GLY A 52 5.14 -19.21 -14.77
N GLU A 53 5.01 -18.19 -13.93
CA GLU A 53 5.19 -18.36 -12.49
C GLU A 53 3.86 -18.83 -11.86
N HIS A 54 3.79 -20.11 -11.51
CA HIS A 54 2.64 -20.71 -10.86
C HIS A 54 2.34 -20.05 -9.51
N SER A 55 1.38 -19.15 -9.47
CA SER A 55 0.70 -18.80 -8.25
C SER A 55 -0.74 -19.31 -8.36
N SER A 56 -1.12 -20.22 -7.48
CA SER A 56 -2.47 -20.74 -7.41
C SER A 56 -3.46 -19.65 -7.03
N ASP A 57 -4.43 -19.49 -7.91
CA ASP A 57 -5.54 -18.54 -7.78
C ASP A 57 -6.52 -19.08 -6.74
N LYS A 58 -6.30 -18.73 -5.44
CA LYS A 58 -7.33 -18.89 -4.40
C LYS A 58 -7.26 -17.78 -3.38
N THR A 59 -8.27 -16.95 -3.42
CA THR A 59 -8.64 -16.00 -2.38
C THR A 59 -8.96 -16.77 -1.09
N GLY A 60 -8.02 -16.85 -0.18
CA GLY A 60 -8.24 -17.50 1.12
C GLY A 60 -7.01 -17.37 1.99
N TYR A 61 -7.20 -16.99 3.23
CA TYR A 61 -6.19 -16.91 4.30
C TYR A 61 -5.68 -18.29 4.76
N GLU A 62 -5.75 -19.30 3.92
CA GLU A 62 -5.18 -20.63 4.19
C GLU A 62 -3.91 -20.78 3.39
N SER A 63 -2.81 -20.96 4.09
CA SER A 63 -1.55 -21.40 3.50
C SER A 63 -1.81 -22.67 2.71
N ASP A 64 -1.63 -22.62 1.39
CA ASP A 64 -1.84 -23.81 0.57
C ASP A 64 -0.87 -24.91 1.03
N ILE A 65 -1.41 -26.12 1.15
CA ILE A 65 -0.62 -27.30 1.49
C ILE A 65 0.17 -27.67 0.23
N ILE A 66 1.48 -27.43 0.24
CA ILE A 66 2.36 -27.79 -0.89
C ILE A 66 2.55 -29.28 -0.93
N SER A 67 2.84 -29.88 0.23
CA SER A 67 3.13 -31.30 0.35
C SER A 67 2.74 -31.85 1.71
N ILE A 68 2.72 -33.16 1.80
CA ILE A 68 2.53 -33.89 3.05
C ILE A 68 3.79 -34.74 3.24
N ARG A 69 4.59 -34.41 4.26
CA ARG A 69 5.79 -35.14 4.61
C ARG A 69 5.62 -35.94 5.91
N GLU A 70 6.58 -36.76 6.22
CA GLU A 70 6.65 -37.43 7.51
C GLU A 70 6.88 -36.44 8.64
N TYR A 71 6.26 -36.69 9.79
CA TYR A 71 6.43 -35.91 10.99
C TYR A 71 7.87 -36.05 11.50
N VAL A 72 8.51 -34.91 11.79
CA VAL A 72 9.80 -34.86 12.45
C VAL A 72 9.59 -34.36 13.87
N HIS A 73 10.31 -34.97 14.83
CA HIS A 73 10.20 -34.55 16.23
C HIS A 73 10.51 -33.04 16.38
N GLY A 74 9.54 -32.30 16.92
CA GLY A 74 9.60 -30.84 17.03
C GLY A 74 8.62 -30.10 16.10
N ASP A 75 8.01 -30.76 15.13
CA ASP A 75 6.96 -30.15 14.29
C ASP A 75 5.74 -29.76 15.16
N PRO A 76 5.15 -28.56 14.95
CA PRO A 76 3.96 -28.17 15.69
C PRO A 76 2.77 -29.10 15.40
N ILE A 77 2.12 -29.60 16.43
CA ILE A 77 0.99 -30.54 16.36
C ILE A 77 -0.17 -30.01 15.50
N LYS A 78 -0.37 -28.71 15.44
CA LYS A 78 -1.41 -28.06 14.62
C LYS A 78 -1.27 -28.31 13.12
N TYR A 79 -0.08 -28.69 12.66
CA TYR A 79 0.20 -28.97 11.25
C TYR A 79 0.08 -30.47 10.91
N ILE A 80 -0.24 -31.33 11.85
CA ILE A 80 -0.45 -32.74 11.57
C ILE A 80 -1.66 -32.90 10.65
N ASN A 81 -1.47 -33.68 9.58
CA ASN A 81 -2.56 -34.08 8.70
C ASN A 81 -3.18 -35.37 9.19
N TRP A 82 -4.15 -35.26 10.08
CA TRP A 82 -4.83 -36.44 10.69
C TRP A 82 -5.46 -37.38 9.67
N LYS A 83 -5.95 -36.84 8.54
CA LYS A 83 -6.52 -37.65 7.46
C LYS A 83 -5.46 -38.51 6.76
N ALA A 84 -4.30 -37.97 6.48
CA ALA A 84 -3.20 -38.73 5.90
C ALA A 84 -2.62 -39.73 6.92
N THR A 85 -2.42 -39.30 8.16
CA THR A 85 -1.97 -40.13 9.28
C THR A 85 -2.86 -41.35 9.48
N ALA A 86 -4.18 -41.14 9.50
CA ALA A 86 -5.13 -42.27 9.64
C ALA A 86 -5.08 -43.25 8.46
N LYS A 87 -4.72 -42.79 7.28
CA LYS A 87 -4.65 -43.65 6.08
C LYS A 87 -3.33 -44.41 5.99
N THR A 88 -2.23 -43.87 6.47
CA THR A 88 -0.88 -44.48 6.35
C THR A 88 -0.42 -45.15 7.62
N GLY A 89 -1.05 -44.87 8.77
CA GLY A 89 -0.61 -45.34 10.08
C GLY A 89 0.59 -44.61 10.67
N GLU A 90 1.18 -43.66 9.93
CA GLU A 90 2.35 -42.87 10.33
C GLU A 90 1.97 -41.40 10.42
N LEU A 91 2.56 -40.69 11.40
CA LEU A 91 2.33 -39.27 11.56
C LEU A 91 2.80 -38.48 10.32
N LYS A 92 1.88 -37.76 9.69
CA LYS A 92 2.17 -36.91 8.53
C LYS A 92 1.90 -35.44 8.85
N THR A 93 2.84 -34.60 8.47
CA THR A 93 2.77 -33.13 8.67
C THR A 93 2.49 -32.44 7.34
N LYS A 94 1.62 -31.44 7.38
CA LYS A 94 1.36 -30.54 6.26
C LYS A 94 2.55 -29.59 6.09
N GLU A 95 3.15 -29.61 4.93
CA GLU A 95 4.09 -28.57 4.50
C GLU A 95 3.30 -27.42 3.89
N LEU A 96 3.34 -26.28 4.56
CA LEU A 96 2.61 -25.11 4.10
C LEU A 96 3.52 -24.25 3.24
N SER A 97 2.98 -23.69 2.14
CA SER A 97 3.69 -22.64 1.45
C SER A 97 3.81 -21.43 2.38
N SER A 98 5.00 -20.95 2.60
CA SER A 98 5.13 -19.54 2.95
C SER A 98 4.69 -18.78 1.72
N PHE A 99 3.62 -17.99 1.80
CA PHE A 99 3.27 -17.08 0.72
C PHE A 99 4.44 -16.12 0.54
N ILE A 100 5.31 -16.43 -0.40
CA ILE A 100 6.25 -15.45 -0.91
C ILE A 100 5.40 -14.51 -1.75
N PHE A 101 4.86 -13.47 -1.11
CA PHE A 101 4.25 -12.38 -1.85
C PHE A 101 5.33 -11.80 -2.77
N HIS A 102 5.18 -12.05 -4.06
CA HIS A 102 6.08 -11.44 -5.02
C HIS A 102 5.95 -9.92 -4.92
N PRO A 103 7.07 -9.23 -4.75
CA PRO A 103 7.03 -7.79 -4.66
C PRO A 103 6.45 -7.19 -5.94
N VAL A 104 5.54 -6.26 -5.79
CA VAL A 104 4.95 -5.50 -6.89
C VAL A 104 5.70 -4.18 -7.00
N VAL A 105 6.23 -3.87 -8.18
CA VAL A 105 6.84 -2.56 -8.47
C VAL A 105 5.97 -1.87 -9.50
N ILE A 106 5.42 -0.73 -9.14
CA ILE A 106 4.64 0.11 -10.05
C ILE A 106 5.60 1.11 -10.69
N ASP A 107 5.73 1.08 -12.01
CA ASP A 107 6.41 2.13 -12.76
C ASP A 107 5.38 3.15 -13.21
N PHE A 108 5.50 4.39 -12.75
CA PHE A 108 4.58 5.46 -13.06
C PHE A 108 4.44 5.69 -14.57
N THR A 109 5.52 5.49 -15.32
CA THR A 109 5.54 5.72 -16.77
C THR A 109 4.78 4.66 -17.55
N THR A 110 4.70 3.44 -17.04
CA THR A 110 4.06 2.29 -17.72
C THR A 110 2.54 2.21 -17.49
N VAL A 111 2.03 2.97 -16.53
CA VAL A 111 0.58 3.00 -16.26
C VAL A 111 -0.09 3.81 -17.35
N ASP A 112 -0.93 3.15 -18.17
CA ASP A 112 -1.65 3.74 -19.29
C ASP A 112 -2.96 4.39 -18.82
N ILE A 113 -2.84 5.59 -18.27
CA ILE A 113 -3.95 6.47 -17.88
C ILE A 113 -3.55 7.88 -18.27
N ASP A 114 -4.30 8.49 -19.18
CA ASP A 114 -4.00 9.84 -19.72
C ASP A 114 -4.13 10.94 -18.67
N ASP A 115 -5.11 10.84 -17.80
CA ASP A 115 -5.37 11.81 -16.73
C ASP A 115 -4.42 11.58 -15.55
N ILE A 116 -3.53 12.54 -15.32
CA ILE A 116 -2.51 12.46 -14.26
C ILE A 116 -3.15 12.34 -12.87
N GLU A 117 -4.23 13.07 -12.59
CA GLU A 117 -4.93 13.02 -11.31
C GLU A 117 -5.53 11.62 -11.06
N LYS A 118 -6.17 11.04 -12.08
CA LYS A 118 -6.69 9.68 -11.99
C LYS A 118 -5.57 8.65 -11.85
N LYS A 119 -4.48 8.85 -12.58
CA LYS A 119 -3.29 7.98 -12.48
C LYS A 119 -2.71 7.97 -11.08
N VAL A 120 -2.51 9.15 -10.50
CA VAL A 120 -2.02 9.33 -9.13
C VAL A 120 -2.99 8.71 -8.12
N SER A 121 -4.29 8.96 -8.26
CA SER A 121 -5.35 8.38 -7.40
C SER A 121 -5.39 6.86 -7.47
N CYS A 122 -5.26 6.29 -8.66
CA CYS A 122 -5.21 4.86 -8.90
C CYS A 122 -3.99 4.19 -8.27
N ILE A 123 -2.81 4.78 -8.47
CA ILE A 123 -1.56 4.28 -7.88
C ILE A 123 -1.62 4.37 -6.35
N ALA A 124 -2.12 5.49 -5.80
CA ALA A 124 -2.30 5.67 -4.36
C ALA A 124 -3.22 4.59 -3.76
N TYR A 125 -4.34 4.31 -4.43
CA TYR A 125 -5.25 3.22 -4.03
C TYR A 125 -4.53 1.86 -4.04
N THR A 126 -3.78 1.57 -5.09
CA THR A 126 -3.03 0.31 -5.23
C THR A 126 -1.98 0.15 -4.13
N ILE A 127 -1.25 1.20 -3.78
CA ILE A 127 -0.29 1.21 -2.68
C ILE A 127 -0.98 0.85 -1.35
N VAL A 128 -2.08 1.54 -1.04
CA VAL A 128 -2.82 1.32 0.21
C VAL A 128 -3.39 -0.11 0.28
N GLN A 129 -3.94 -0.62 -0.82
CA GLN A 129 -4.49 -1.97 -0.86
C GLN A 129 -3.41 -3.05 -0.76
N SER A 130 -2.26 -2.87 -1.40
CA SER A 130 -1.14 -3.80 -1.31
C SER A 130 -0.63 -3.93 0.11
N ILE A 131 -0.43 -2.81 0.80
CA ILE A 131 0.05 -2.82 2.20
C ILE A 131 -1.00 -3.44 3.14
N LYS A 132 -2.29 -3.17 2.94
CA LYS A 132 -3.37 -3.84 3.70
C LYS A 132 -3.38 -5.37 3.51
N LYS A 133 -2.99 -5.83 2.33
CA LYS A 133 -2.87 -7.27 2.00
C LYS A 133 -1.50 -7.86 2.35
N ASN A 134 -0.61 -7.12 3.02
CA ASN A 134 0.78 -7.50 3.29
C ASN A 134 1.59 -7.84 2.02
N VAL A 135 1.26 -7.25 0.87
CA VAL A 135 2.00 -7.41 -0.38
C VAL A 135 3.10 -6.34 -0.44
N PRO A 136 4.38 -6.72 -0.54
CA PRO A 136 5.46 -5.74 -0.69
C PRO A 136 5.28 -4.94 -1.97
N ILE A 137 5.22 -3.60 -1.84
CA ILE A 137 5.03 -2.70 -2.96
C ILE A 137 6.16 -1.70 -3.06
N GLY A 138 6.69 -1.53 -4.27
CA GLY A 138 7.64 -0.51 -4.66
C GLY A 138 7.04 0.44 -5.68
N LEU A 139 7.67 1.58 -5.84
CA LEU A 139 7.25 2.61 -6.78
C LEU A 139 8.48 3.15 -7.53
N LYS A 140 8.34 3.33 -8.82
CA LYS A 140 9.32 4.02 -9.65
C LYS A 140 8.67 5.29 -10.21
N LEU A 141 9.20 6.42 -9.79
CA LEU A 141 8.82 7.76 -10.26
C LEU A 141 9.99 8.35 -11.02
N ASN A 142 9.87 8.50 -12.34
CA ASN A 142 10.95 8.99 -13.20
C ASN A 142 12.30 8.31 -12.87
N ASN A 143 13.22 9.04 -12.24
CA ASN A 143 14.56 8.58 -11.89
C ASN A 143 14.66 8.05 -10.43
N THR A 144 13.61 8.14 -9.64
CA THR A 144 13.63 7.69 -8.24
C THR A 144 12.98 6.33 -8.13
N PHE A 145 13.70 5.39 -7.53
CA PHE A 145 13.21 4.03 -7.29
C PHE A 145 13.06 3.78 -5.78
N PHE A 146 11.85 3.43 -5.37
CA PHE A 146 11.53 3.00 -4.02
C PHE A 146 11.41 1.48 -3.99
N SER A 147 12.31 0.83 -3.26
CA SER A 147 12.32 -0.63 -3.14
C SER A 147 11.04 -1.15 -2.48
N PRO A 148 10.55 -2.34 -2.88
CA PRO A 148 9.35 -2.92 -2.29
C PRO A 148 9.50 -3.18 -0.79
N ALA A 149 8.53 -2.70 -0.01
CA ALA A 149 8.46 -2.95 1.43
C ALA A 149 6.99 -2.99 1.90
N VAL A 150 6.79 -3.49 3.14
CA VAL A 150 5.48 -3.55 3.79
C VAL A 150 5.60 -2.87 5.15
N SER A 151 5.38 -1.57 5.20
CA SER A 151 5.31 -0.84 6.47
C SER A 151 4.47 0.42 6.32
N ASP A 152 3.90 0.92 7.42
CA ASP A 152 3.15 2.18 7.40
C ASP A 152 4.05 3.38 7.08
N ASN A 153 5.29 3.38 7.54
CA ASN A 153 6.26 4.41 7.19
C ASN A 153 6.54 4.40 5.68
N HIS A 154 6.72 3.23 5.09
CA HIS A 154 6.92 3.08 3.64
C HIS A 154 5.70 3.59 2.86
N LYS A 155 4.48 3.23 3.29
CA LYS A 155 3.24 3.76 2.72
C LYS A 155 3.22 5.29 2.71
N THR A 156 3.51 5.90 3.87
CA THR A 156 3.52 7.36 4.01
C THR A 156 4.56 8.00 3.10
N THR A 157 5.74 7.40 2.98
CA THR A 157 6.80 7.88 2.07
C THR A 157 6.33 7.84 0.62
N LEU A 158 5.79 6.70 0.15
CA LEU A 158 5.32 6.56 -1.22
C LEU A 158 4.18 7.54 -1.54
N LEU A 159 3.21 7.69 -0.63
CA LEU A 159 2.09 8.63 -0.82
C LEU A 159 2.57 10.08 -0.81
N THR A 160 3.57 10.43 0.00
CA THR A 160 4.16 11.77 0.04
C THR A 160 4.86 12.11 -1.27
N GLU A 161 5.67 11.20 -1.80
CA GLU A 161 6.36 11.41 -3.07
C GLU A 161 5.37 11.44 -4.24
N LEU A 162 4.33 10.61 -4.20
CA LEU A 162 3.27 10.63 -5.19
C LEU A 162 2.46 11.93 -5.15
N ALA A 163 2.20 12.49 -3.96
CA ALA A 163 1.52 13.76 -3.80
C ALA A 163 2.34 14.96 -4.30
N ARG A 164 3.68 14.84 -4.33
CA ARG A 164 4.59 15.85 -4.88
C ARG A 164 4.73 15.75 -6.40
N TYR A 165 4.30 14.63 -6.97
CA TYR A 165 4.45 14.33 -8.40
C TYR A 165 3.36 14.93 -9.27
N GLY A 166 2.43 15.74 -8.74
CA GLY A 166 1.44 16.46 -9.53
C GLY A 166 2.11 17.39 -10.56
N PRO A 167 1.39 17.81 -11.61
CA PRO A 167 1.88 18.86 -12.48
C PRO A 167 2.19 20.06 -11.62
N HIS A 168 3.45 20.45 -11.59
CA HIS A 168 3.85 21.76 -11.10
C HIS A 168 3.29 22.78 -12.08
N GLU A 169 1.99 23.09 -12.00
CA GLU A 169 1.56 24.41 -12.36
C GLU A 169 2.25 25.34 -11.39
N GLU A 170 3.20 26.09 -11.91
CA GLU A 170 3.71 27.28 -11.28
C GLU A 170 2.50 28.12 -10.86
N TYR A 171 2.07 27.96 -9.61
CA TYR A 171 1.28 29.00 -8.99
C TYR A 171 2.20 30.21 -8.88
N GLN A 172 2.29 30.95 -9.98
CA GLN A 172 2.80 32.32 -9.93
C GLN A 172 1.95 33.03 -8.90
N LEU A 173 2.60 33.29 -7.80
CA LEU A 173 2.13 34.16 -6.74
C LEU A 173 1.60 35.43 -7.38
N PHE A 174 0.31 35.63 -7.35
CA PHE A 174 -0.24 36.96 -7.52
C PHE A 174 0.29 37.81 -6.38
N GLN A 175 1.22 38.70 -6.75
CA GLN A 175 1.66 39.85 -5.94
C GLN A 175 0.50 40.80 -5.69
#